data_d7f2835210ddf43334a1b5dfcd1bda40
#
_entry.id   d7f2835210ddf43334a1b5dfcd1bda40
#
_cell.length_a   1.000
_cell.length_b   1.000
_cell.length_c   1.000
_cell.angle_alpha   90.00
_cell.angle_beta   90.00
_cell.angle_gamma   90.00
#
_symmetry.space_group_name_H-M   'P 1'
#
loop_
_entity.id
_entity.type
_entity.pdbx_description
1 polymer ?
#
loop_
_entity_poly.entity_id
_entity_poly.type
_entity_poly.pdbx_seq_one_letter_code
_entity_poly.pdbx_strand_id
1 'polypeptide(L)'
;MLDALKNAERKVGGTKQLLRALAEGTVETAFVAEDADEFIYRRITAACAKADVRVVRVPTMAELGTACGIEIGTAAAATLRG
;
A
#
# COMPACT_ATOMS: atom_id res chain seq x y z
N MET A 1 8.24 -0.36 -11.45
CA MET A 1 7.06 -0.77 -10.69
C MET A 1 6.87 0.02 -9.40
N LEU A 2 7.93 0.17 -8.61
CA LEU A 2 7.85 0.96 -7.37
C LEU A 2 8.17 2.44 -7.56
N ASP A 3 8.52 2.86 -8.76
CA ASP A 3 8.89 4.25 -9.02
C ASP A 3 7.76 5.22 -8.74
N ALA A 4 6.53 4.83 -9.06
CA ALA A 4 5.37 5.67 -8.78
C ALA A 4 5.24 5.95 -7.28
N LEU A 5 5.48 4.94 -6.45
CA LEU A 5 5.43 5.09 -5.01
C LEU A 5 6.60 5.92 -4.48
N LYS A 6 7.82 5.63 -4.97
CA LYS A 6 9.02 6.37 -4.54
C LYS A 6 8.90 7.85 -4.83
N ASN A 7 8.36 8.20 -5.99
CA ASN A 7 8.29 9.57 -6.48
C ASN A 7 6.99 10.30 -6.12
N ALA A 8 6.05 9.62 -5.49
CA ALA A 8 4.78 10.23 -5.15
C ALA A 8 4.95 11.32 -4.10
N GLU A 9 4.33 12.48 -4.34
CA GLU A 9 4.33 13.57 -3.37
C GLU A 9 3.45 13.24 -2.17
N ARG A 10 2.37 12.51 -2.41
CA ARG A 10 1.43 12.13 -1.37
C ARG A 10 1.34 10.62 -1.30
N LYS A 11 1.77 10.07 -0.19
CA LYS A 11 1.77 8.62 0.03
C LYS A 11 1.64 8.32 1.51
N VAL A 12 1.16 7.11 1.80
CA VAL A 12 1.09 6.61 3.17
C VAL A 12 1.71 5.22 3.21
N GLY A 13 2.31 4.87 4.33
CA GLY A 13 2.83 3.54 4.59
C GLY A 13 2.15 2.95 5.81
N GLY A 14 1.84 1.65 5.75
CA GLY A 14 1.21 0.94 6.84
C GLY A 14 -0.21 0.53 6.55
N THR A 15 -0.62 -0.62 7.10
CA THR A 15 -1.94 -1.19 6.88
C THR A 15 -3.06 -0.28 7.36
N LYS A 16 -2.91 0.24 8.57
CA LYS A 16 -3.95 1.09 9.17
C LYS A 16 -4.15 2.36 8.36
N GLN A 17 -3.05 2.98 7.94
CA GLN A 17 -3.10 4.20 7.15
C GLN A 17 -3.74 3.95 5.78
N LEU A 18 -3.40 2.81 5.15
CA LEU A 18 -4.00 2.44 3.87
C LEU A 18 -5.50 2.23 4.02
N LEU A 19 -5.93 1.49 5.03
CA LEU A 19 -7.36 1.23 5.23
C LEU A 19 -8.13 2.52 5.49
N ARG A 20 -7.55 3.44 6.23
CA ARG A 20 -8.16 4.75 6.47
C ARG A 20 -8.31 5.54 5.17
N ALA A 21 -7.24 5.57 4.36
CA ALA A 21 -7.28 6.28 3.09
C ALA A 21 -8.30 5.67 2.12
N LEU A 22 -8.43 4.34 2.13
CA LEU A 22 -9.44 3.67 1.32
C LEU A 22 -10.86 4.10 1.73
N ALA A 23 -11.10 4.19 3.04
CA ALA A 23 -12.39 4.63 3.55
C ALA A 23 -12.69 6.08 3.19
N GLU A 24 -11.66 6.91 3.08
CA GLU A 24 -11.79 8.32 2.71
C GLU A 24 -11.87 8.53 1.19
N GLY A 25 -11.62 7.49 0.41
CA GLY A 25 -11.65 7.57 -1.04
C GLY A 25 -10.48 8.33 -1.65
N THR A 26 -9.35 8.42 -0.96
CA THR A 26 -8.19 9.21 -1.40
C THR A 26 -7.08 8.38 -2.04
N VAL A 27 -7.21 7.07 -2.10
CA VAL A 27 -6.17 6.19 -2.64
C VAL A 27 -6.20 6.19 -4.17
N GLU A 28 -5.05 6.46 -4.77
CA GLU A 28 -4.86 6.32 -6.21
C GLU A 28 -4.47 4.89 -6.56
N THR A 29 -3.40 4.39 -5.93
CA THR A 29 -2.91 3.02 -6.12
C THR A 29 -2.47 2.46 -4.78
N ALA A 30 -2.86 1.22 -4.51
CA ALA A 30 -2.45 0.51 -3.29
C ALA A 30 -1.33 -0.46 -3.61
N PHE A 31 -0.46 -0.68 -2.64
CA PHE A 31 0.66 -1.62 -2.74
C PHE A 31 0.58 -2.56 -1.56
N VAL A 32 0.80 -3.85 -1.78
CA VAL A 32 0.77 -4.87 -0.73
C VAL A 32 1.95 -5.81 -0.90
N ALA A 33 2.62 -6.14 0.21
CA ALA A 33 3.75 -7.04 0.21
C ALA A 33 3.28 -8.49 0.22
N GLU A 34 3.82 -9.31 -0.67
CA GLU A 34 3.42 -10.71 -0.79
C GLU A 34 3.87 -11.57 0.39
N ASP A 35 4.92 -11.16 1.09
CA ASP A 35 5.43 -11.87 2.27
C ASP A 35 4.81 -11.38 3.58
N ALA A 36 3.81 -10.52 3.50
CA ALA A 36 3.08 -10.08 4.69
C ALA A 36 2.22 -11.22 5.24
N ASP A 37 1.81 -11.08 6.50
CA ASP A 37 0.89 -12.02 7.12
C ASP A 37 -0.33 -12.24 6.20
N GLU A 38 -0.71 -13.50 6.01
CA GLU A 38 -1.78 -13.84 5.07
C GLU A 38 -3.11 -13.17 5.40
N PHE A 39 -3.43 -13.06 6.67
CA PHE A 39 -4.65 -12.41 7.12
C PHE A 39 -4.65 -10.93 6.71
N ILE A 40 -3.53 -10.26 6.92
CA ILE A 40 -3.36 -8.86 6.55
C ILE A 40 -3.43 -8.70 5.03
N TYR A 41 -2.73 -9.57 4.30
CA TYR A 41 -2.74 -9.55 2.85
C TYR A 41 -4.17 -9.64 2.30
N ARG A 42 -4.93 -10.61 2.78
CA ARG A 42 -6.32 -10.82 2.35
C ARG A 42 -7.21 -9.64 2.69
N ARG A 43 -7.03 -9.09 3.88
CA ARG A 43 -7.81 -7.95 4.33
C ARG A 43 -7.59 -6.74 3.44
N ILE A 44 -6.35 -6.48 3.09
CA ILE A 44 -5.99 -5.34 2.24
C ILE A 44 -6.53 -5.53 0.83
N THR A 45 -6.31 -6.70 0.24
CA THR A 45 -6.77 -6.96 -1.13
C THR A 45 -8.29 -6.91 -1.23
N ALA A 46 -8.99 -7.43 -0.22
CA ALA A 46 -10.46 -7.37 -0.18
C ALA A 46 -10.96 -5.92 -0.06
N ALA A 47 -10.32 -5.12 0.79
CA ALA A 47 -10.70 -3.72 0.97
C ALA A 47 -10.47 -2.92 -0.31
N CYS A 48 -9.37 -3.19 -1.01
CA CYS A 48 -9.07 -2.51 -2.28
C CYS A 48 -10.07 -2.91 -3.37
N ALA A 49 -10.45 -4.18 -3.43
CA ALA A 49 -11.43 -4.66 -4.38
C ALA A 49 -12.79 -3.99 -4.15
N LYS A 50 -13.18 -3.87 -2.89
CA LYS A 50 -14.43 -3.22 -2.52
C LYS A 50 -14.43 -1.74 -2.89
N ALA A 51 -13.28 -1.08 -2.78
CA ALA A 51 -13.13 0.33 -3.12
C ALA A 51 -12.81 0.56 -4.60
N ASP A 52 -12.69 -0.52 -5.38
CA ASP A 52 -12.31 -0.47 -6.78
C ASP A 52 -10.97 0.24 -7.00
N VAL A 53 -10.01 -0.06 -6.15
CA VAL A 53 -8.67 0.52 -6.19
C VAL A 53 -7.68 -0.51 -6.72
N ARG A 54 -6.82 -0.07 -7.64
CA ARG A 54 -5.78 -0.91 -8.21
C ARG A 54 -4.78 -1.32 -7.13
N VAL A 55 -4.39 -2.59 -7.14
CA VAL A 55 -3.41 -3.15 -6.21
C VAL A 55 -2.17 -3.59 -6.98
N VAL A 56 -1.00 -3.15 -6.51
CA VAL A 56 0.29 -3.61 -7.01
C VAL A 56 0.90 -4.51 -5.94
N ARG A 57 1.28 -5.73 -6.33
CA ARG A 57 1.91 -6.68 -5.43
C ARG A 57 3.42 -6.49 -5.45
N VAL A 58 4.02 -6.43 -4.27
CA VAL A 58 5.46 -6.24 -4.10
C VAL A 58 6.02 -7.48 -3.41
N PRO A 59 7.13 -8.05 -3.87
CA PRO A 59 7.61 -9.32 -3.32
C PRO A 59 7.84 -9.32 -1.82
N THR A 60 8.39 -8.24 -1.25
CA THR A 60 8.73 -8.21 0.18
C THR A 60 8.32 -6.94 0.86
N MET A 61 8.05 -7.04 2.17
CA MET A 61 7.79 -5.88 3.02
C MET A 61 9.00 -4.95 3.07
N ALA A 62 10.21 -5.51 3.01
CA ALA A 62 11.43 -4.71 3.04
C ALA A 62 11.51 -3.77 1.83
N GLU A 63 11.24 -4.29 0.64
CA GLU A 63 11.23 -3.48 -0.58
C GLU A 63 10.16 -2.41 -0.53
N LEU A 64 8.98 -2.77 -0.03
CA LEU A 64 7.88 -1.83 0.07
C LEU A 64 8.19 -0.72 1.07
N GLY A 65 8.78 -1.06 2.21
CA GLY A 65 9.21 -0.09 3.20
C GLY A 65 10.23 0.89 2.64
N THR A 66 11.22 0.37 1.92
CA THR A 66 12.24 1.21 1.26
C THR A 66 11.60 2.19 0.29
N ALA A 67 10.66 1.73 -0.51
CA ALA A 67 9.96 2.58 -1.49
C ALA A 67 9.15 3.69 -0.81
N CYS A 68 8.67 3.44 0.41
CA CYS A 68 7.93 4.43 1.19
C CYS A 68 8.84 5.39 1.97
N GLY A 69 10.16 5.12 1.99
CA GLY A 69 11.08 5.91 2.79
C GLY A 69 11.05 5.53 4.26
N ILE A 70 10.63 4.30 4.59
CA ILE A 70 10.57 3.78 5.95
C ILE A 70 11.75 2.83 6.16
N GLU A 71 12.43 2.93 7.30
CA GLU A 71 13.59 2.08 7.59
C GLU A 71 13.21 0.62 7.83
N ILE A 72 12.02 0.38 8.34
CA ILE A 72 11.51 -0.97 8.57
C ILE A 72 10.54 -1.36 7.46
N GLY A 73 10.31 -2.65 7.28
CA GLY A 73 9.37 -3.13 6.28
C GLY A 73 7.94 -2.74 6.60
N THR A 74 7.10 -2.69 5.57
CA THR A 74 5.67 -2.44 5.73
C THR A 74 4.88 -3.41 4.87
N ALA A 75 3.75 -3.86 5.38
CA ALA A 75 2.87 -4.79 4.67
C ALA A 75 2.10 -4.11 3.53
N ALA A 76 1.85 -2.82 3.66
CA ALA A 76 1.00 -2.11 2.72
C ALA A 76 1.38 -0.63 2.63
N ALA A 77 1.06 -0.04 1.50
CA ALA A 77 1.27 1.39 1.26
C ALA A 77 0.31 1.85 0.17
N ALA A 78 0.25 3.14 -0.03
CA ALA A 78 -0.57 3.71 -1.09
C ALA A 78 -0.04 5.05 -1.57
N THR A 79 -0.26 5.32 -2.85
CA THR A 79 -0.16 6.68 -3.36
C THR A 79 -1.54 7.31 -3.24
N LEU A 80 -1.57 8.60 -2.93
CA LEU A 80 -2.82 9.31 -2.73
C LEU A 80 -3.07 10.28 -3.87
N ARG A 81 -4.35 10.54 -4.14
CA ARG A 81 -4.75 11.52 -5.14
C ARG A 81 -4.33 12.91 -4.69
N GLY A 82 -3.73 13.63 -5.61
CA GLY A 82 -3.20 14.95 -5.34
C GLY A 82 -4.21 16.06 -5.24
#